data_f6c7d92a4faa3c2a99eb52ae5d94fa2c
#
_entry.id   f6c7d92a4faa3c2a99eb52ae5d94fa2c
#
_cell.length_a   1.000
_cell.length_b   1.000
_cell.length_c   1.000
_cell.angle_alpha   90.00
_cell.angle_beta   90.00
_cell.angle_gamma   90.00
#
_symmetry.space_group_name_H-M   'P 1'
#
loop_
_entity.id
_entity.type
_entity.pdbx_description
1 polymer ?
#
loop_
_entity_poly.entity_id
_entity_poly.type
_entity_poly.pdbx_seq_one_letter_code
_entity_poly.pdbx_strand_id
1 'polypeptide(L)'
;MGNCVASGGTTTVTAAGAGGEDGRRRGRRWKAPREEQLGSVPGRIFSNDGRSRTAAVFTQQGRKGINQDAMLVWDGFGGEEDIVLCGVFDGHGPHGHLVARRVRDALPLRLMSAVRASKAGLDMPAAAWRKAFAHAYKAMDKDLRSHATLDCFCSGSTAVTVLKLGSDLYMANIGDSRAVLGSRDGAAGGMVAVQLTVDLKPDVPSEAERIKKCRGRVFALQDEPEVPRVWLPFDDAPGLAMARAFGDFCLKDYGVISVPEFFHWSLTEKDQFVILASDGVWDVLSNQQAVDIVSSSPSRSKAAKSLVEAATREWKTKYPTSKIDDCAVVCLYLDGKMDHERDSTASMDNISVDEGSVADPNEGQEQEPALTRNFTVRTVAGSAHEKVLAGATDAVVAGAAHDQNWSGLDGVTRVNSLVQLPRFSEEKAIG
;
A
#
# COMPACT_ATOMS: atom_id res chain seq x y z
N MET A 1 -8.47 77.81 15.10
CA MET A 1 -7.27 78.62 15.10
C MET A 1 -6.11 77.64 15.12
N GLY A 2 -5.42 77.45 14.12
CA GLY A 2 -4.60 78.28 13.29
C GLY A 2 -3.30 77.56 13.18
N ASN A 3 -2.98 77.18 11.96
CA ASN A 3 -1.74 77.45 11.18
C ASN A 3 -0.41 76.85 11.72
N CYS A 4 0.49 76.41 10.93
CA CYS A 4 0.99 76.47 9.59
C CYS A 4 2.40 75.78 9.59
N VAL A 5 2.67 74.99 8.60
CA VAL A 5 3.80 75.04 7.63
C VAL A 5 5.21 75.25 8.15
N ALA A 6 6.13 74.37 7.81
CA ALA A 6 7.29 74.67 6.99
C ALA A 6 8.14 73.40 6.62
N SER A 7 8.48 73.36 5.41
CA SER A 7 9.42 72.54 4.63
C SER A 7 10.88 72.63 5.10
N GLY A 8 11.65 71.56 4.90
CA GLY A 8 13.11 71.57 4.99
C GLY A 8 13.65 70.28 4.36
N GLY A 9 14.08 70.37 3.11
CA GLY A 9 14.80 69.31 2.44
C GLY A 9 16.25 69.28 2.92
N THR A 10 16.81 68.08 3.01
CA THR A 10 18.26 67.89 3.03
C THR A 10 18.63 66.56 2.36
N THR A 11 19.37 66.67 1.33
CA THR A 11 20.04 65.63 0.55
C THR A 11 21.14 64.99 1.41
N THR A 12 21.21 63.67 1.46
CA THR A 12 22.45 62.97 1.86
C THR A 12 22.62 61.65 1.18
N VAL A 13 23.58 61.58 0.34
CA VAL A 13 24.68 60.67 0.07
C VAL A 13 24.44 59.18 0.29
N THR A 14 24.55 58.47 -0.82
CA THR A 14 24.66 57.01 -1.01
C THR A 14 25.85 56.44 -0.23
N ALA A 15 25.58 55.37 0.55
CA ALA A 15 26.55 54.38 0.94
C ALA A 15 26.10 53.03 0.41
N ALA A 16 26.88 52.45 -0.49
CA ALA A 16 26.71 51.08 -0.97
C ALA A 16 27.04 50.10 0.16
N GLY A 17 26.02 49.40 0.68
CA GLY A 17 26.17 48.28 1.56
C GLY A 17 25.84 47.00 0.81
N ALA A 18 26.82 46.10 0.74
CA ALA A 18 26.64 44.74 0.21
C ALA A 18 25.54 44.01 0.99
N GLY A 19 24.38 43.86 0.39
CA GLY A 19 23.28 43.07 0.91
C GLY A 19 23.52 41.62 0.57
N GLY A 20 23.83 40.79 1.60
CA GLY A 20 23.72 39.36 1.51
C GLY A 20 22.28 38.99 1.16
N GLU A 21 22.10 38.20 0.11
CA GLU A 21 20.81 37.59 -0.24
C GLU A 21 20.46 36.56 0.83
N ASP A 22 19.75 37.01 1.85
CA ASP A 22 19.01 36.15 2.77
C ASP A 22 17.79 35.61 2.01
N GLY A 23 18.02 34.49 1.30
CA GLY A 23 17.03 33.78 0.54
C GLY A 23 15.99 33.11 1.47
N ARG A 24 15.17 33.92 2.11
CA ARG A 24 13.94 33.44 2.75
C ARG A 24 13.11 32.80 1.67
N ARG A 25 13.16 31.44 1.59
CA ARG A 25 12.19 30.62 0.83
C ARG A 25 10.79 31.04 1.32
N ARG A 26 10.13 31.91 0.57
CA ARG A 26 8.71 32.22 0.76
C ARG A 26 8.00 30.88 0.64
N GLY A 27 7.48 30.35 1.75
CA GLY A 27 6.80 29.07 1.81
C GLY A 27 5.79 28.95 0.67
N ARG A 28 6.12 28.13 -0.32
CA ARG A 28 5.19 27.77 -1.38
C ARG A 28 4.00 27.13 -0.71
N ARG A 29 2.84 27.69 -0.93
CA ARG A 29 1.59 27.19 -0.36
C ARG A 29 1.25 25.88 -1.06
N TRP A 30 1.31 24.76 -0.35
CA TRP A 30 0.88 23.47 -0.84
C TRP A 30 -0.51 23.56 -1.47
N LYS A 31 -0.64 23.18 -2.75
CA LYS A 31 -1.92 23.15 -3.44
C LYS A 31 -2.37 21.68 -3.51
N ALA A 32 -3.44 21.32 -2.76
CA ALA A 32 -4.02 20.00 -2.92
C ALA A 32 -4.81 19.96 -4.23
N PRO A 33 -4.60 18.96 -5.09
CA PRO A 33 -5.48 18.68 -6.20
C PRO A 33 -6.85 18.25 -5.68
N ARG A 34 -7.88 18.39 -6.50
CA ARG A 34 -9.19 17.77 -6.23
C ARG A 34 -9.10 16.28 -6.48
N GLU A 35 -9.95 15.48 -5.82
CA GLU A 35 -9.93 14.03 -5.97
C GLU A 35 -10.12 13.58 -7.43
N GLU A 36 -10.97 14.26 -8.19
CA GLU A 36 -11.21 13.96 -9.60
C GLU A 36 -9.96 14.19 -10.49
N GLN A 37 -9.00 14.96 -10.01
CA GLN A 37 -7.76 15.29 -10.72
C GLN A 37 -6.60 14.36 -10.37
N LEU A 38 -6.76 13.45 -9.40
CA LEU A 38 -5.66 12.62 -8.88
C LEU A 38 -5.04 11.71 -9.95
N GLY A 39 -5.82 11.26 -10.92
CA GLY A 39 -5.32 10.42 -12.01
C GLY A 39 -4.36 11.16 -12.96
N SER A 40 -4.43 12.50 -13.02
CA SER A 40 -3.61 13.33 -13.90
C SER A 40 -2.56 14.17 -13.18
N VAL A 41 -2.37 13.96 -11.88
CA VAL A 41 -1.35 14.69 -11.10
C VAL A 41 0.04 14.24 -11.53
N PRO A 42 0.92 15.15 -11.99
CA PRO A 42 2.28 14.82 -12.37
C PRO A 42 3.05 14.17 -11.21
N GLY A 43 3.84 13.14 -11.52
CA GLY A 43 4.65 12.42 -10.55
C GLY A 43 3.88 11.47 -9.64
N ARG A 44 2.54 11.36 -9.77
CA ARG A 44 1.72 10.43 -9.01
C ARG A 44 1.52 9.13 -9.79
N ILE A 45 1.96 8.01 -9.19
CA ILE A 45 1.97 6.68 -9.79
C ILE A 45 1.26 5.70 -8.87
N PHE A 46 0.42 4.82 -9.44
CA PHE A 46 -0.37 3.84 -8.70
C PHE A 46 -0.65 2.56 -9.53
N SER A 47 0.11 2.35 -10.61
CA SER A 47 0.00 1.17 -11.48
C SER A 47 1.37 0.71 -11.95
N ASN A 48 1.47 -0.53 -12.44
CA ASN A 48 2.71 -1.13 -12.92
C ASN A 48 3.32 -0.40 -14.13
N ASP A 49 2.50 0.29 -14.91
CA ASP A 49 2.94 1.04 -16.09
C ASP A 49 3.44 2.45 -15.76
N GLY A 50 3.26 2.86 -14.51
CA GLY A 50 3.70 4.17 -14.03
C GLY A 50 5.21 4.26 -13.93
N ARG A 51 5.77 5.44 -14.22
CA ARG A 51 7.20 5.74 -14.09
C ARG A 51 7.43 6.83 -13.06
N SER A 52 8.24 6.52 -12.04
CA SER A 52 8.72 7.45 -11.05
C SER A 52 10.18 7.80 -11.31
N ARG A 53 10.57 9.01 -10.89
CA ARG A 53 11.96 9.44 -10.90
C ARG A 53 12.78 8.81 -9.76
N THR A 54 12.09 8.35 -8.72
CA THR A 54 12.73 7.96 -7.45
C THR A 54 12.43 6.54 -7.02
N ALA A 55 11.41 5.87 -7.60
CA ALA A 55 10.95 4.58 -7.11
C ALA A 55 10.55 3.61 -8.24
N ALA A 56 10.74 2.32 -7.99
CA ALA A 56 10.14 1.22 -8.74
C ALA A 56 8.90 0.72 -8.02
N VAL A 57 7.85 0.37 -8.78
CA VAL A 57 6.59 -0.14 -8.26
C VAL A 57 6.17 -1.39 -9.00
N PHE A 58 5.57 -2.33 -8.30
CA PHE A 58 4.93 -3.49 -8.93
C PHE A 58 3.88 -4.10 -8.01
N THR A 59 2.74 -4.49 -8.56
CA THR A 59 1.71 -5.27 -7.88
C THR A 59 1.28 -6.44 -8.75
N GLN A 60 1.00 -7.58 -8.12
CA GLN A 60 0.55 -8.79 -8.78
C GLN A 60 -0.59 -9.42 -7.97
N GLN A 61 -1.67 -9.71 -8.67
CA GLN A 61 -2.79 -10.47 -8.12
C GLN A 61 -2.34 -11.88 -7.77
N GLY A 62 -2.74 -12.33 -6.59
CA GLY A 62 -2.58 -13.69 -6.12
C GLY A 62 -3.65 -14.64 -6.66
N ARG A 63 -4.06 -15.60 -5.82
CA ARG A 63 -5.07 -16.61 -6.16
C ARG A 63 -6.27 -16.62 -5.20
N LYS A 64 -6.37 -15.59 -4.34
CA LYS A 64 -7.47 -15.44 -3.37
C LYS A 64 -8.70 -14.74 -3.95
N GLY A 65 -8.58 -14.07 -5.08
CA GLY A 65 -9.67 -13.34 -5.73
C GLY A 65 -9.19 -12.10 -6.48
N ILE A 66 -9.95 -11.01 -6.41
CA ILE A 66 -9.57 -9.71 -6.96
C ILE A 66 -8.37 -9.18 -6.16
N ASN A 67 -7.38 -8.62 -6.83
CA ASN A 67 -6.25 -7.96 -6.17
C ASN A 67 -6.77 -6.81 -5.28
N GLN A 68 -6.57 -6.95 -3.96
CA GLN A 68 -6.99 -5.99 -2.96
C GLN A 68 -5.88 -5.04 -2.55
N ASP A 69 -4.66 -5.29 -2.98
CA ASP A 69 -3.53 -4.40 -2.75
C ASP A 69 -3.61 -3.12 -3.60
N ALA A 70 -3.17 -2.03 -3.02
CA ALA A 70 -2.96 -0.77 -3.70
C ALA A 70 -1.61 -0.17 -3.31
N MET A 71 -1.00 0.55 -4.23
CA MET A 71 0.29 1.21 -4.02
C MET A 71 0.27 2.63 -4.54
N LEU A 72 1.16 3.47 -4.01
CA LEU A 72 1.32 4.86 -4.39
C LEU A 72 2.79 5.26 -4.34
N VAL A 73 3.23 5.96 -5.37
CA VAL A 73 4.39 6.86 -5.32
C VAL A 73 3.94 8.22 -5.80
N TRP A 74 4.33 9.26 -5.10
CA TRP A 74 4.05 10.63 -5.48
C TRP A 74 5.32 11.46 -5.39
N ASP A 75 6.05 11.53 -6.53
CA ASP A 75 7.19 12.43 -6.71
C ASP A 75 6.71 13.89 -6.71
N GLY A 76 7.40 14.76 -6.02
CA GLY A 76 7.02 16.16 -5.91
C GLY A 76 5.75 16.36 -5.07
N PHE A 77 5.57 15.55 -4.02
CA PHE A 77 4.41 15.61 -3.15
C PHE A 77 4.22 17.02 -2.55
N GLY A 78 3.00 17.55 -2.69
CA GLY A 78 2.68 18.90 -2.24
C GLY A 78 3.19 20.04 -3.15
N GLY A 79 3.83 19.71 -4.28
CA GLY A 79 4.41 20.66 -5.22
C GLY A 79 5.87 21.01 -4.93
N GLU A 80 6.54 20.24 -4.07
CA GLU A 80 7.96 20.38 -3.73
C GLU A 80 8.74 19.19 -4.32
N GLU A 81 9.68 19.45 -5.22
CA GLU A 81 10.39 18.45 -6.02
C GLU A 81 11.16 17.42 -5.19
N ASP A 82 11.68 17.84 -4.04
CA ASP A 82 12.51 17.02 -3.15
C ASP A 82 11.68 16.15 -2.19
N ILE A 83 10.35 16.22 -2.25
CA ILE A 83 9.47 15.45 -1.38
C ILE A 83 8.86 14.31 -2.15
N VAL A 84 8.99 13.10 -1.60
CA VAL A 84 8.37 11.90 -2.15
C VAL A 84 7.50 11.25 -1.08
N LEU A 85 6.25 10.93 -1.44
CA LEU A 85 5.36 10.13 -0.61
C LEU A 85 5.18 8.76 -1.26
N CYS A 86 5.50 7.71 -0.53
CA CYS A 86 5.22 6.32 -0.91
C CYS A 86 4.19 5.70 0.03
N GLY A 87 3.43 4.72 -0.46
CA GLY A 87 2.50 3.95 0.35
C GLY A 87 2.15 2.60 -0.27
N VAL A 88 1.93 1.61 0.59
CA VAL A 88 1.33 0.32 0.28
C VAL A 88 0.13 0.11 1.20
N PHE A 89 -0.96 -0.37 0.64
CA PHE A 89 -2.27 -0.50 1.25
C PHE A 89 -2.83 -1.87 0.89
N ASP A 90 -2.86 -2.78 1.85
CA ASP A 90 -3.37 -4.13 1.68
C ASP A 90 -4.83 -4.15 2.14
N GLY A 91 -5.73 -4.40 1.21
CA GLY A 91 -7.16 -4.41 1.44
C GLY A 91 -7.66 -5.79 1.83
N HIS A 92 -8.61 -5.85 2.77
CA HIS A 92 -9.22 -7.10 3.22
C HIS A 92 -10.74 -6.98 3.37
N GLY A 93 -11.37 -8.15 3.40
CA GLY A 93 -12.82 -8.24 3.45
C GLY A 93 -13.49 -8.13 2.08
N PRO A 94 -14.84 -8.16 2.02
CA PRO A 94 -15.58 -8.20 0.76
C PRO A 94 -15.30 -7.02 -0.18
N HIS A 95 -15.00 -5.84 0.38
CA HIS A 95 -14.76 -4.60 -0.35
C HIS A 95 -13.36 -4.04 -0.15
N GLY A 96 -12.39 -4.84 0.34
CA GLY A 96 -11.03 -4.41 0.67
C GLY A 96 -10.32 -3.70 -0.48
N HIS A 97 -10.46 -4.18 -1.71
CA HIS A 97 -9.90 -3.54 -2.91
C HIS A 97 -10.40 -2.10 -3.14
N LEU A 98 -11.66 -1.81 -2.76
CA LEU A 98 -12.21 -0.45 -2.86
C LEU A 98 -11.73 0.40 -1.67
N VAL A 99 -11.63 -0.18 -0.48
CA VAL A 99 -11.11 0.50 0.72
C VAL A 99 -9.65 0.88 0.51
N ALA A 100 -8.78 -0.05 0.09
CA ALA A 100 -7.36 0.20 -0.17
C ALA A 100 -7.16 1.31 -1.23
N ARG A 101 -7.92 1.28 -2.32
CA ARG A 101 -7.88 2.33 -3.36
C ARG A 101 -8.37 3.67 -2.82
N ARG A 102 -9.44 3.69 -2.02
CA ARG A 102 -9.92 4.93 -1.39
C ARG A 102 -8.88 5.52 -0.45
N VAL A 103 -8.23 4.69 0.38
CA VAL A 103 -7.15 5.11 1.28
C VAL A 103 -5.98 5.66 0.47
N ARG A 104 -5.50 4.96 -0.55
CA ARG A 104 -4.44 5.40 -1.47
C ARG A 104 -4.70 6.80 -2.03
N ASP A 105 -5.94 7.10 -2.38
CA ASP A 105 -6.29 8.37 -3.02
C ASP A 105 -6.54 9.49 -2.01
N ALA A 106 -7.22 9.22 -0.91
CA ALA A 106 -7.65 10.25 0.03
C ALA A 106 -6.65 10.54 1.15
N LEU A 107 -5.90 9.53 1.65
CA LEU A 107 -4.96 9.71 2.77
C LEU A 107 -3.88 10.76 2.48
N PRO A 108 -3.24 10.81 1.29
CA PRO A 108 -2.30 11.87 0.96
C PRO A 108 -2.90 13.28 1.04
N LEU A 109 -4.14 13.45 0.61
CA LEU A 109 -4.84 14.73 0.68
C LEU A 109 -5.15 15.15 2.13
N ARG A 110 -5.46 14.17 2.99
CA ARG A 110 -5.65 14.40 4.43
C ARG A 110 -4.34 14.81 5.08
N LEU A 111 -3.21 14.19 4.70
CA LEU A 111 -1.88 14.56 5.18
C LEU A 111 -1.51 15.99 4.74
N MET A 112 -1.70 16.32 3.46
CA MET A 112 -1.51 17.69 2.97
C MET A 112 -2.34 18.72 3.77
N SER A 113 -3.58 18.38 4.06
CA SER A 113 -4.48 19.25 4.84
C SER A 113 -3.96 19.45 6.26
N ALA A 114 -3.47 18.39 6.91
CA ALA A 114 -2.90 18.43 8.26
C ALA A 114 -1.62 19.28 8.31
N VAL A 115 -0.74 19.13 7.31
CA VAL A 115 0.48 19.92 7.19
C VAL A 115 0.18 21.40 6.97
N ARG A 116 -0.82 21.72 6.15
CA ARG A 116 -1.26 23.12 5.94
C ARG A 116 -1.85 23.77 7.18
N ALA A 117 -2.53 22.99 8.00
CA ALA A 117 -3.09 23.48 9.25
C ALA A 117 -1.98 23.80 10.29
N SER A 118 -0.81 23.18 10.14
CA SER A 118 0.36 23.48 10.95
C SER A 118 1.06 24.74 10.44
N LYS A 119 1.01 25.83 11.06
CA LYS A 119 1.64 27.10 10.59
C LYS A 119 3.13 27.02 10.24
N ALA A 120 3.80 25.94 10.62
CA ALA A 120 5.23 25.69 10.38
C ALA A 120 5.56 25.14 8.97
N GLY A 121 4.55 24.75 8.16
CA GLY A 121 4.78 24.18 6.83
C GLY A 121 5.57 22.88 6.87
N LEU A 122 6.65 22.79 6.08
CA LEU A 122 7.50 21.59 5.97
C LEU A 122 8.59 21.51 7.04
N ASP A 123 8.98 22.64 7.62
CA ASP A 123 10.05 22.73 8.62
C ASP A 123 9.55 22.31 10.02
N MET A 124 8.64 21.35 10.05
CA MET A 124 8.08 20.83 11.30
C MET A 124 9.05 19.86 11.98
N PRO A 125 9.21 19.94 13.32
CA PRO A 125 9.92 18.91 14.04
C PRO A 125 9.16 17.56 13.97
N ALA A 126 9.85 16.43 14.18
CA ALA A 126 9.29 15.08 14.12
C ALA A 126 8.01 14.92 14.96
N ALA A 127 7.94 15.57 16.13
CA ALA A 127 6.74 15.56 16.98
C ALA A 127 5.51 16.21 16.32
N ALA A 128 5.70 17.22 15.46
CA ALA A 128 4.60 17.83 14.71
C ALA A 128 4.21 16.97 13.50
N TRP A 129 5.17 16.31 12.84
CA TRP A 129 4.90 15.30 11.82
C TRP A 129 4.08 14.13 12.39
N ARG A 130 4.43 13.62 13.58
CA ARG A 130 3.61 12.60 14.28
C ARG A 130 2.15 13.04 14.42
N LYS A 131 1.92 14.30 14.83
CA LYS A 131 0.54 14.85 14.97
C LYS A 131 -0.16 14.96 13.62
N ALA A 132 0.55 15.37 12.56
CA ALA A 132 0.00 15.49 11.22
C ALA A 132 -0.45 14.13 10.66
N PHE A 133 0.39 13.09 10.78
CA PHE A 133 0.04 11.74 10.41
C PHE A 133 -1.15 11.20 11.22
N ALA A 134 -1.09 11.32 12.56
CA ALA A 134 -2.20 10.88 13.41
C ALA A 134 -3.54 11.58 13.04
N HIS A 135 -3.49 12.87 12.72
CA HIS A 135 -4.66 13.61 12.27
C HIS A 135 -5.16 13.12 10.91
N ALA A 136 -4.25 12.89 9.95
CA ALA A 136 -4.59 12.40 8.62
C ALA A 136 -5.24 11.01 8.66
N TYR A 137 -4.70 10.08 9.45
CA TYR A 137 -5.24 8.74 9.63
C TYR A 137 -6.62 8.77 10.30
N LYS A 138 -6.78 9.56 11.36
CA LYS A 138 -8.10 9.75 12.00
C LYS A 138 -9.13 10.34 11.04
N ALA A 139 -8.73 11.32 10.24
CA ALA A 139 -9.60 11.94 9.24
C ALA A 139 -9.95 10.95 8.11
N MET A 140 -9.02 10.06 7.73
CA MET A 140 -9.24 9.01 6.73
C MET A 140 -10.27 7.98 7.23
N ASP A 141 -10.11 7.47 8.45
CA ASP A 141 -11.04 6.49 9.02
C ASP A 141 -12.45 7.08 9.19
N LYS A 142 -12.54 8.38 9.55
CA LYS A 142 -13.81 9.12 9.58
C LYS A 142 -14.45 9.25 8.19
N ASP A 143 -13.65 9.49 7.15
CA ASP A 143 -14.09 9.55 5.75
C ASP A 143 -14.70 8.21 5.33
N LEU A 144 -14.04 7.09 5.61
CA LEU A 144 -14.55 5.75 5.34
C LEU A 144 -15.87 5.45 6.07
N ARG A 145 -15.97 5.84 7.35
CA ARG A 145 -17.18 5.63 8.15
C ARG A 145 -18.39 6.38 7.58
N SER A 146 -18.18 7.55 7.00
CA SER A 146 -19.23 8.40 6.43
C SER A 146 -19.43 8.20 4.91
N HIS A 147 -18.73 7.27 4.29
CA HIS A 147 -18.79 7.08 2.84
C HIS A 147 -20.12 6.46 2.43
N ALA A 148 -20.86 7.13 1.52
CA ALA A 148 -22.24 6.78 1.21
C ALA A 148 -22.43 5.43 0.50
N THR A 149 -21.41 4.98 -0.26
CA THR A 149 -21.52 3.80 -1.15
C THR A 149 -20.47 2.71 -0.88
N LEU A 150 -19.52 2.95 0.02
CA LEU A 150 -18.47 1.99 0.35
C LEU A 150 -18.75 1.37 1.73
N ASP A 151 -19.11 0.10 1.74
CA ASP A 151 -19.30 -0.64 2.99
C ASP A 151 -17.93 -1.04 3.57
N CYS A 152 -17.60 -0.43 4.68
CA CYS A 152 -16.39 -0.69 5.46
C CYS A 152 -16.71 -1.36 6.81
N PHE A 153 -17.90 -1.97 6.98
CA PHE A 153 -18.28 -2.57 8.28
C PHE A 153 -17.37 -3.75 8.62
N CYS A 154 -17.20 -4.71 7.67
CA CYS A 154 -16.25 -5.82 7.76
C CYS A 154 -15.30 -5.82 6.57
N SER A 155 -14.86 -4.65 6.15
CA SER A 155 -13.82 -4.48 5.14
C SER A 155 -12.90 -3.37 5.58
N GLY A 156 -11.63 -3.53 5.31
CA GLY A 156 -10.62 -2.58 5.76
C GLY A 156 -9.39 -2.57 4.87
N SER A 157 -8.36 -1.87 5.36
CA SER A 157 -7.06 -1.82 4.72
C SER A 157 -5.95 -1.53 5.73
N THR A 158 -4.79 -2.14 5.56
CA THR A 158 -3.53 -1.69 6.12
C THR A 158 -3.12 -0.35 5.52
N ALA A 159 -2.12 0.29 6.08
CA ALA A 159 -1.43 1.39 5.43
C ALA A 159 -0.02 1.54 5.99
N VAL A 160 0.98 1.26 5.19
CA VAL A 160 2.36 1.68 5.44
C VAL A 160 2.70 2.83 4.50
N THR A 161 3.09 3.98 5.07
CA THR A 161 3.41 5.19 4.33
C THR A 161 4.76 5.73 4.73
N VAL A 162 5.54 6.18 3.75
CA VAL A 162 6.86 6.80 3.92
C VAL A 162 6.87 8.13 3.20
N LEU A 163 7.14 9.20 3.93
CA LEU A 163 7.41 10.54 3.40
C LEU A 163 8.91 10.81 3.51
N LYS A 164 9.60 10.94 2.37
CA LYS A 164 10.98 11.40 2.30
C LYS A 164 10.99 12.93 2.16
N LEU A 165 11.67 13.61 3.06
CA LEU A 165 11.86 15.06 3.08
C LEU A 165 13.33 15.35 3.37
N GLY A 166 14.07 15.77 2.35
CA GLY A 166 15.51 15.98 2.49
C GLY A 166 16.22 14.70 2.97
N SER A 167 16.89 14.79 4.11
CA SER A 167 17.58 13.67 4.78
C SER A 167 16.73 12.91 5.81
N ASP A 168 15.44 13.17 5.88
CA ASP A 168 14.57 12.55 6.86
C ASP A 168 13.48 11.68 6.21
N LEU A 169 13.21 10.54 6.84
CA LEU A 169 12.06 9.69 6.56
C LEU A 169 11.06 9.79 7.70
N TYR A 170 9.84 10.16 7.38
CA TYR A 170 8.71 10.14 8.29
C TYR A 170 7.76 9.02 7.88
N MET A 171 7.49 8.09 8.77
CA MET A 171 6.72 6.88 8.47
C MET A 171 5.55 6.73 9.40
N ALA A 172 4.46 6.20 8.86
CA ALA A 172 3.28 5.85 9.64
C ALA A 172 2.75 4.49 9.18
N ASN A 173 2.44 3.60 10.15
CA ASN A 173 1.99 2.25 9.88
C ASN A 173 0.77 1.87 10.70
N ILE A 174 -0.20 1.22 10.05
CA ILE A 174 -1.27 0.39 10.64
C ILE A 174 -1.35 -0.92 9.87
N GLY A 175 -1.55 -2.02 10.57
CA GLY A 175 -1.56 -3.38 10.00
C GLY A 175 -0.16 -4.00 9.96
N ASP A 176 0.01 -4.97 9.09
CA ASP A 176 1.17 -5.84 8.96
C ASP A 176 1.90 -5.73 7.61
N SER A 177 1.49 -4.78 6.76
CA SER A 177 2.37 -4.26 5.71
C SER A 177 3.59 -3.60 6.35
N ARG A 178 4.77 -3.67 5.71
CA ARG A 178 6.04 -3.32 6.35
C ARG A 178 6.91 -2.47 5.46
N ALA A 179 7.74 -1.61 6.08
CA ALA A 179 8.84 -0.89 5.45
C ALA A 179 10.19 -1.38 5.97
N VAL A 180 11.12 -1.67 5.05
CA VAL A 180 12.48 -2.14 5.32
C VAL A 180 13.49 -1.28 4.57
N LEU A 181 14.52 -0.84 5.26
CA LEU A 181 15.64 -0.07 4.71
C LEU A 181 16.77 -1.03 4.31
N GLY A 182 17.28 -0.86 3.09
CA GLY A 182 18.55 -1.44 2.66
C GLY A 182 19.67 -0.44 2.90
N SER A 183 20.59 -0.77 3.82
CA SER A 183 21.74 0.05 4.19
C SER A 183 23.04 -0.70 3.95
N ARG A 184 24.14 0.02 3.61
CA ARG A 184 25.46 -0.60 3.41
C ARG A 184 26.12 -0.91 4.75
N ASP A 185 26.58 -2.14 4.93
CA ASP A 185 27.48 -2.45 6.03
C ASP A 185 28.87 -1.83 5.76
N GLY A 186 29.26 -0.93 6.66
CA GLY A 186 30.55 -0.25 6.54
C GLY A 186 31.76 -1.16 6.64
N ALA A 187 31.64 -2.35 7.23
CA ALA A 187 32.75 -3.30 7.45
C ALA A 187 32.90 -4.34 6.36
N ALA A 188 31.78 -4.87 5.85
CA ALA A 188 31.78 -5.99 4.90
C ALA A 188 31.41 -5.57 3.48
N GLY A 189 30.97 -4.34 3.24
CA GLY A 189 30.55 -3.84 1.92
C GLY A 189 29.25 -4.43 1.40
N GLY A 190 28.59 -5.29 2.17
CA GLY A 190 27.30 -5.91 1.85
C GLY A 190 26.12 -4.99 2.16
N MET A 191 24.93 -5.42 1.77
CA MET A 191 23.69 -4.76 2.14
C MET A 191 23.10 -5.42 3.40
N VAL A 192 22.61 -4.60 4.32
CA VAL A 192 21.94 -5.02 5.57
C VAL A 192 20.53 -4.50 5.58
N ALA A 193 19.61 -5.36 5.98
CA ALA A 193 18.20 -5.01 6.14
C ALA A 193 17.93 -4.42 7.53
N VAL A 194 17.32 -3.25 7.58
CA VAL A 194 16.83 -2.61 8.81
C VAL A 194 15.33 -2.45 8.73
N GLN A 195 14.58 -3.13 9.59
CA GLN A 195 13.14 -2.96 9.65
C GLN A 195 12.78 -1.59 10.22
N LEU A 196 12.04 -0.79 9.46
CA LEU A 196 11.68 0.58 9.85
C LEU A 196 10.32 0.69 10.54
N THR A 197 9.43 -0.27 10.34
CA THR A 197 8.08 -0.30 10.92
C THR A 197 7.83 -1.61 11.66
N VAL A 198 6.88 -1.62 12.57
CA VAL A 198 6.47 -2.83 13.31
C VAL A 198 5.17 -3.35 12.72
N ASP A 199 5.10 -4.66 12.51
CA ASP A 199 3.86 -5.35 12.13
C ASP A 199 2.92 -5.36 13.34
N LEU A 200 1.75 -4.76 13.19
CA LEU A 200 0.80 -4.57 14.28
C LEU A 200 -0.19 -5.73 14.32
N LYS A 201 0.37 -6.93 14.61
CA LYS A 201 -0.41 -8.18 14.74
C LYS A 201 -1.10 -8.28 16.11
N PRO A 202 -2.16 -9.09 16.24
CA PRO A 202 -2.95 -9.18 17.48
C PRO A 202 -2.20 -9.77 18.68
N ASP A 203 -1.10 -10.49 18.47
CA ASP A 203 -0.24 -11.08 19.50
C ASP A 203 0.81 -10.11 20.05
N VAL A 204 1.02 -8.96 19.43
CA VAL A 204 1.87 -7.91 20.02
C VAL A 204 1.30 -7.52 21.39
N PRO A 205 2.09 -7.60 22.47
CA PRO A 205 1.55 -7.51 23.85
C PRO A 205 0.68 -6.28 24.12
N SER A 206 1.07 -5.10 23.66
CA SER A 206 0.32 -3.86 23.83
C SER A 206 -0.99 -3.85 23.03
N GLU A 207 -0.98 -4.46 21.85
CA GLU A 207 -2.15 -4.60 21.00
C GLU A 207 -3.14 -5.59 21.60
N ALA A 208 -2.64 -6.78 22.01
CA ALA A 208 -3.44 -7.81 22.67
C ALA A 208 -4.11 -7.28 23.95
N GLU A 209 -3.38 -6.52 24.76
CA GLU A 209 -3.89 -5.92 26.00
C GLU A 209 -5.02 -4.91 25.69
N ARG A 210 -4.84 -4.04 24.70
CA ARG A 210 -5.88 -3.08 24.27
C ARG A 210 -7.14 -3.79 23.80
N ILE A 211 -7.00 -4.80 22.90
CA ILE A 211 -8.13 -5.58 22.37
C ILE A 211 -8.90 -6.26 23.49
N LYS A 212 -8.20 -6.94 24.41
CA LYS A 212 -8.81 -7.59 25.58
C LYS A 212 -9.52 -6.61 26.51
N LYS A 213 -8.92 -5.42 26.76
CA LYS A 213 -9.56 -4.35 27.54
C LYS A 213 -10.86 -3.86 26.91
N CYS A 214 -10.93 -3.85 25.59
CA CYS A 214 -12.14 -3.53 24.83
C CYS A 214 -13.07 -4.73 24.62
N ARG A 215 -12.86 -5.85 25.33
CA ARG A 215 -13.65 -7.09 25.27
C ARG A 215 -13.57 -7.82 23.93
N GLY A 216 -12.64 -7.48 23.05
CA GLY A 216 -12.28 -8.29 21.91
C GLY A 216 -11.54 -9.55 22.35
N ARG A 217 -11.60 -10.59 21.53
CA ARG A 217 -10.88 -11.84 21.76
C ARG A 217 -9.69 -11.96 20.81
N VAL A 218 -8.59 -12.55 21.27
CA VAL A 218 -7.41 -12.81 20.44
C VAL A 218 -7.05 -14.28 20.58
N PHE A 219 -7.15 -15.02 19.49
CA PHE A 219 -6.70 -16.41 19.39
C PHE A 219 -6.49 -16.80 17.91
N ALA A 220 -5.71 -17.86 17.70
CA ALA A 220 -5.45 -18.46 16.40
C ALA A 220 -6.38 -19.65 16.18
N LEU A 221 -6.70 -19.96 14.91
CA LEU A 221 -7.43 -21.17 14.56
C LEU A 221 -6.51 -22.40 14.72
N GLN A 222 -7.09 -23.57 14.94
CA GLN A 222 -6.32 -24.82 15.12
C GLN A 222 -5.52 -25.21 13.87
N ASP A 223 -6.06 -24.92 12.70
CA ASP A 223 -5.43 -25.16 11.40
C ASP A 223 -4.46 -24.04 10.96
N GLU A 224 -4.43 -22.90 11.71
CA GLU A 224 -3.54 -21.76 11.48
C GLU A 224 -2.94 -21.25 12.81
N PRO A 225 -2.20 -22.06 13.56
CA PRO A 225 -1.75 -21.72 14.92
C PRO A 225 -0.80 -20.52 14.96
N GLU A 226 -0.13 -20.22 13.85
CA GLU A 226 0.80 -19.09 13.71
C GLU A 226 0.11 -17.77 13.37
N VAL A 227 -1.23 -17.75 13.17
CA VAL A 227 -1.96 -16.56 12.75
C VAL A 227 -2.97 -16.12 13.82
N PRO A 228 -2.55 -15.37 14.84
CA PRO A 228 -3.48 -14.80 15.83
C PRO A 228 -4.42 -13.80 15.16
N ARG A 229 -5.69 -13.86 15.53
CA ARG A 229 -6.76 -13.04 14.95
C ARG A 229 -7.60 -12.36 16.01
N VAL A 230 -8.22 -11.23 15.66
CA VAL A 230 -9.17 -10.50 16.49
C VAL A 230 -10.59 -10.99 16.16
N TRP A 231 -11.34 -11.32 17.20
CA TRP A 231 -12.70 -11.85 17.11
C TRP A 231 -13.68 -11.01 17.94
N LEU A 232 -14.91 -11.00 17.52
CA LEU A 232 -16.00 -10.42 18.31
C LEU A 232 -16.17 -11.17 19.66
N PRO A 233 -16.73 -10.53 20.69
CA PRO A 233 -16.86 -11.14 22.01
C PRO A 233 -17.64 -12.46 22.04
N PHE A 234 -18.67 -12.60 21.19
CA PHE A 234 -19.63 -13.69 21.21
C PHE A 234 -19.79 -14.38 19.85
N ASP A 235 -18.96 -14.02 18.87
CA ASP A 235 -19.04 -14.59 17.53
C ASP A 235 -17.63 -14.85 17.00
N ASP A 236 -17.39 -16.03 16.41
CA ASP A 236 -16.14 -16.38 15.76
C ASP A 236 -16.07 -15.75 14.35
N ALA A 237 -16.28 -14.43 14.32
CA ALA A 237 -16.23 -13.55 13.18
C ALA A 237 -15.65 -12.19 13.61
N PRO A 238 -15.10 -11.39 12.69
CA PRO A 238 -14.68 -11.74 11.33
C PRO A 238 -13.30 -12.41 11.27
N GLY A 239 -12.54 -12.55 12.37
CA GLY A 239 -11.22 -13.16 12.41
C GLY A 239 -10.15 -12.33 11.69
N LEU A 240 -9.98 -11.08 12.10
CA LEU A 240 -9.01 -10.15 11.52
C LEU A 240 -7.59 -10.44 12.01
N ALA A 241 -6.64 -10.66 11.09
CA ALA A 241 -5.24 -11.03 11.41
C ALA A 241 -4.35 -9.85 11.85
N MET A 242 -4.89 -8.63 11.93
CA MET A 242 -4.16 -7.44 12.37
C MET A 242 -4.87 -6.71 13.50
N ALA A 243 -4.12 -5.94 14.30
CA ALA A 243 -4.63 -5.22 15.47
C ALA A 243 -5.02 -3.77 15.16
N ARG A 244 -4.58 -3.26 14.01
CA ARG A 244 -4.89 -1.90 13.55
C ARG A 244 -5.17 -1.91 12.05
N ALA A 245 -6.24 -1.25 11.62
CA ALA A 245 -6.65 -1.11 10.22
C ALA A 245 -7.52 0.12 10.03
N PHE A 246 -7.62 0.60 8.80
CA PHE A 246 -8.73 1.44 8.35
C PHE A 246 -9.97 0.58 8.10
N GLY A 247 -11.18 1.14 8.30
CA GLY A 247 -12.40 0.35 8.15
C GLY A 247 -12.62 -0.60 9.31
N ASP A 248 -13.14 -1.80 9.06
CA ASP A 248 -13.46 -2.82 10.06
C ASP A 248 -14.28 -2.29 11.23
N PHE A 249 -15.33 -1.52 10.92
CA PHE A 249 -16.11 -0.83 11.94
C PHE A 249 -16.84 -1.81 12.87
N CYS A 250 -17.00 -3.07 12.48
CA CYS A 250 -17.50 -4.14 13.36
C CYS A 250 -16.54 -4.43 14.54
N LEU A 251 -15.24 -4.15 14.42
CA LEU A 251 -14.23 -4.42 15.44
C LEU A 251 -13.69 -3.18 16.17
N LYS A 252 -14.06 -1.96 15.74
CA LYS A 252 -13.54 -0.72 16.34
C LYS A 252 -13.88 -0.57 17.83
N ASP A 253 -15.08 -0.98 18.24
CA ASP A 253 -15.50 -0.96 19.64
C ASP A 253 -14.85 -2.08 20.48
N TYR A 254 -14.19 -3.02 19.80
CA TYR A 254 -13.53 -4.16 20.41
C TYR A 254 -12.00 -4.09 20.32
N GLY A 255 -11.47 -2.88 20.06
CA GLY A 255 -10.06 -2.59 20.22
C GLY A 255 -9.23 -2.55 18.95
N VAL A 256 -9.80 -2.79 17.76
CA VAL A 256 -9.12 -2.46 16.50
C VAL A 256 -9.14 -0.95 16.31
N ILE A 257 -8.00 -0.35 16.02
CA ILE A 257 -7.86 1.12 15.90
C ILE A 257 -7.19 1.51 14.58
N SER A 258 -7.38 2.77 14.16
CA SER A 258 -6.72 3.38 13.00
C SER A 258 -5.64 4.40 13.40
N VAL A 259 -5.17 4.36 14.65
CA VAL A 259 -4.07 5.22 15.12
C VAL A 259 -2.75 4.64 14.66
N PRO A 260 -1.97 5.36 13.84
CA PRO A 260 -0.72 4.81 13.32
C PRO A 260 0.39 4.80 14.38
N GLU A 261 1.27 3.80 14.28
CA GLU A 261 2.62 3.91 14.80
C GLU A 261 3.39 4.88 13.91
N PHE A 262 4.13 5.78 14.53
CA PHE A 262 4.91 6.79 13.82
C PHE A 262 6.40 6.60 14.10
N PHE A 263 7.17 6.57 13.03
CA PHE A 263 8.62 6.42 13.05
C PHE A 263 9.27 7.60 12.34
N HIS A 264 10.47 7.96 12.78
CA HIS A 264 11.33 8.94 12.15
C HIS A 264 12.72 8.36 12.02
N TRP A 265 13.32 8.48 10.85
CA TRP A 265 14.66 8.01 10.55
C TRP A 265 15.44 9.12 9.84
N SER A 266 16.61 9.48 10.37
CA SER A 266 17.53 10.41 9.69
C SER A 266 18.49 9.61 8.83
N LEU A 267 18.46 9.89 7.53
CA LEU A 267 19.24 9.19 6.51
C LEU A 267 20.72 9.48 6.64
N THR A 268 21.53 8.46 6.39
CA THR A 268 22.97 8.51 6.27
C THR A 268 23.41 8.16 4.85
N GLU A 269 24.68 8.37 4.49
CA GLU A 269 25.24 7.97 3.19
C GLU A 269 25.22 6.45 2.95
N LYS A 270 25.06 5.67 4.01
CA LYS A 270 24.94 4.21 3.93
C LYS A 270 23.57 3.75 3.43
N ASP A 271 22.55 4.55 3.64
CA ASP A 271 21.17 4.21 3.35
C ASP A 271 20.90 4.34 1.85
N GLN A 272 20.45 3.26 1.20
CA GLN A 272 20.38 3.20 -0.25
C GLN A 272 18.95 3.20 -0.79
N PHE A 273 18.07 2.42 -0.20
CA PHE A 273 16.67 2.32 -0.63
C PHE A 273 15.76 1.86 0.52
N VAL A 274 14.47 2.13 0.36
CA VAL A 274 13.41 1.61 1.25
C VAL A 274 12.46 0.74 0.44
N ILE A 275 12.17 -0.46 0.96
CA ILE A 275 11.16 -1.38 0.42
C ILE A 275 9.90 -1.24 1.27
N LEU A 276 8.77 -0.89 0.65
CA LEU A 276 7.45 -1.03 1.25
C LEU A 276 6.76 -2.20 0.55
N ALA A 277 6.15 -3.10 1.32
CA ALA A 277 5.37 -4.20 0.73
C ALA A 277 4.23 -4.65 1.64
N SER A 278 3.23 -5.31 1.04
CA SER A 278 2.17 -6.05 1.72
C SER A 278 2.67 -7.37 2.30
N ASP A 279 1.85 -8.03 3.13
CA ASP A 279 2.17 -9.31 3.77
C ASP A 279 2.39 -10.43 2.75
N GLY A 280 1.81 -10.35 1.54
CA GLY A 280 2.09 -11.29 0.45
C GLY A 280 3.58 -11.43 0.11
N VAL A 281 4.41 -10.46 0.50
CA VAL A 281 5.87 -10.53 0.40
C VAL A 281 6.49 -10.98 1.73
N TRP A 282 6.06 -10.39 2.84
CA TRP A 282 6.72 -10.58 4.14
C TRP A 282 6.44 -11.93 4.79
N ASP A 283 5.35 -12.61 4.47
CA ASP A 283 5.02 -13.94 4.95
C ASP A 283 5.95 -15.02 4.35
N VAL A 284 6.56 -14.74 3.21
CA VAL A 284 7.41 -15.72 2.52
C VAL A 284 8.88 -15.34 2.39
N LEU A 285 9.23 -14.06 2.50
CA LEU A 285 10.60 -13.57 2.42
C LEU A 285 11.02 -12.87 3.72
N SER A 286 12.22 -13.15 4.19
CA SER A 286 12.82 -12.37 5.27
C SER A 286 13.23 -10.97 4.79
N ASN A 287 13.38 -10.03 5.73
CA ASN A 287 13.84 -8.69 5.42
C ASN A 287 15.17 -8.70 4.64
N GLN A 288 16.12 -9.56 5.04
CA GLN A 288 17.42 -9.65 4.37
C GLN A 288 17.29 -10.22 2.96
N GLN A 289 16.51 -11.28 2.74
CA GLN A 289 16.26 -11.81 1.41
C GLN A 289 15.66 -10.76 0.46
N ALA A 290 14.70 -9.95 0.97
CA ALA A 290 14.11 -8.88 0.18
C ALA A 290 15.14 -7.81 -0.20
N VAL A 291 16.01 -7.40 0.74
CA VAL A 291 17.11 -6.45 0.48
C VAL A 291 18.11 -7.01 -0.51
N ASP A 292 18.49 -8.29 -0.39
CA ASP A 292 19.43 -8.95 -1.31
C ASP A 292 18.86 -9.02 -2.73
N ILE A 293 17.57 -9.34 -2.89
CA ILE A 293 16.89 -9.38 -4.19
C ILE A 293 16.87 -7.98 -4.84
N VAL A 294 16.50 -6.95 -4.08
CA VAL A 294 16.42 -5.58 -4.60
C VAL A 294 17.80 -5.06 -4.97
N SER A 295 18.81 -5.30 -4.14
CA SER A 295 20.18 -4.83 -4.37
C SER A 295 20.86 -5.54 -5.55
N SER A 296 20.53 -6.81 -5.81
CA SER A 296 21.07 -7.63 -6.92
C SER A 296 20.25 -7.56 -8.20
N SER A 297 19.15 -6.80 -8.22
CA SER A 297 18.29 -6.67 -9.40
C SER A 297 19.05 -6.07 -10.59
N PRO A 298 18.81 -6.52 -11.84
CA PRO A 298 19.53 -6.08 -13.02
C PRO A 298 19.42 -4.56 -13.27
N SER A 299 18.33 -3.96 -12.85
CA SER A 299 18.09 -2.52 -12.89
C SER A 299 17.16 -2.11 -11.75
N ARG A 300 17.25 -0.84 -11.32
CA ARG A 300 16.36 -0.28 -10.29
C ARG A 300 14.88 -0.38 -10.72
N SER A 301 14.60 -0.17 -11.98
CA SER A 301 13.24 -0.23 -12.53
C SER A 301 12.61 -1.62 -12.48
N LYS A 302 13.42 -2.68 -12.42
CA LYS A 302 12.96 -4.08 -12.33
C LYS A 302 12.90 -4.61 -10.90
N ALA A 303 13.46 -3.89 -9.92
CA ALA A 303 13.64 -4.39 -8.55
C ALA A 303 12.31 -4.79 -7.87
N ALA A 304 11.28 -3.94 -7.94
CA ALA A 304 9.97 -4.26 -7.36
C ALA A 304 9.35 -5.51 -8.01
N LYS A 305 9.45 -5.65 -9.33
CA LYS A 305 8.99 -6.83 -10.06
C LYS A 305 9.77 -8.09 -9.66
N SER A 306 11.10 -8.01 -9.60
CA SER A 306 11.95 -9.13 -9.18
C SER A 306 11.59 -9.63 -7.78
N LEU A 307 11.28 -8.71 -6.86
CA LEU A 307 10.88 -9.05 -5.50
C LEU A 307 9.51 -9.76 -5.46
N VAL A 308 8.51 -9.27 -6.19
CA VAL A 308 7.19 -9.91 -6.29
C VAL A 308 7.28 -11.29 -6.92
N GLU A 309 8.07 -11.44 -7.98
CA GLU A 309 8.30 -12.75 -8.62
C GLU A 309 9.00 -13.74 -7.68
N ALA A 310 9.94 -13.27 -6.86
CA ALA A 310 10.59 -14.09 -5.84
C ALA A 310 9.57 -14.52 -4.75
N ALA A 311 8.77 -13.59 -4.23
CA ALA A 311 7.72 -13.90 -3.26
C ALA A 311 6.72 -14.93 -3.82
N THR A 312 6.28 -14.75 -5.07
CA THR A 312 5.37 -15.69 -5.74
C THR A 312 5.98 -17.11 -5.86
N ARG A 313 7.30 -17.23 -6.09
CA ARG A 313 7.97 -18.54 -6.09
C ARG A 313 8.03 -19.15 -4.70
N GLU A 314 8.37 -18.34 -3.69
CA GLU A 314 8.43 -18.80 -2.30
C GLU A 314 7.07 -19.24 -1.75
N TRP A 315 5.97 -18.57 -2.12
CA TRP A 315 4.62 -19.02 -1.80
C TRP A 315 4.35 -20.45 -2.28
N LYS A 316 4.72 -20.77 -3.52
CA LYS A 316 4.54 -22.12 -4.09
C LYS A 316 5.39 -23.18 -3.38
N THR A 317 6.56 -22.79 -2.87
CA THR A 317 7.50 -23.69 -2.20
C THR A 317 7.10 -23.91 -0.74
N LYS A 318 6.82 -22.83 0.01
CA LYS A 318 6.52 -22.91 1.44
C LYS A 318 5.09 -23.38 1.72
N TYR A 319 4.14 -22.95 0.88
CA TYR A 319 2.72 -23.18 1.08
C TYR A 319 2.05 -23.74 -0.19
N PRO A 320 2.42 -24.94 -0.64
CA PRO A 320 1.96 -25.51 -1.93
C PRO A 320 0.45 -25.71 -2.01
N THR A 321 -0.22 -25.89 -0.87
CA THR A 321 -1.68 -26.08 -0.76
C THR A 321 -2.44 -24.79 -0.54
N SER A 322 -1.77 -23.72 -0.10
CA SER A 322 -2.40 -22.44 0.17
C SER A 322 -2.49 -21.58 -1.10
N LYS A 323 -3.50 -20.70 -1.13
CA LYS A 323 -3.60 -19.71 -2.21
C LYS A 323 -2.54 -18.65 -2.03
N ILE A 324 -1.81 -18.34 -3.11
CA ILE A 324 -0.86 -17.23 -3.17
C ILE A 324 -1.60 -15.93 -2.87
N ASP A 325 -1.04 -15.09 -2.02
CA ASP A 325 -1.58 -13.78 -1.71
C ASP A 325 -1.32 -12.75 -2.80
N ASP A 326 -2.06 -11.64 -2.76
CA ASP A 326 -1.75 -10.46 -3.51
C ASP A 326 -0.40 -9.90 -3.04
N CYS A 327 0.39 -9.32 -3.93
CA CYS A 327 1.68 -8.75 -3.60
C CYS A 327 1.76 -7.33 -4.17
N ALA A 328 2.06 -6.34 -3.34
CA ALA A 328 2.39 -4.99 -3.78
C ALA A 328 3.73 -4.56 -3.20
N VAL A 329 4.57 -3.95 -4.02
CA VAL A 329 5.93 -3.50 -3.68
C VAL A 329 6.19 -2.11 -4.20
N VAL A 330 6.79 -1.27 -3.36
CA VAL A 330 7.42 0.00 -3.72
C VAL A 330 8.87 -0.04 -3.27
N CYS A 331 9.82 0.17 -4.19
CA CYS A 331 11.25 0.32 -3.88
C CYS A 331 11.63 1.78 -4.11
N LEU A 332 11.75 2.56 -3.03
CA LEU A 332 12.15 3.97 -3.05
C LEU A 332 13.67 4.08 -2.97
N TYR A 333 14.33 4.65 -3.98
CA TYR A 333 15.77 4.92 -3.99
C TYR A 333 16.06 6.29 -3.38
N LEU A 334 16.97 6.32 -2.39
CA LEU A 334 17.15 7.48 -1.52
C LEU A 334 18.06 8.56 -2.14
N ASP A 335 18.88 8.18 -3.15
CA ASP A 335 19.68 9.11 -3.96
C ASP A 335 18.86 9.85 -5.04
N GLY A 336 17.55 9.52 -5.16
CA GLY A 336 16.61 10.18 -6.07
C GLY A 336 16.84 9.88 -7.55
N LYS A 337 17.54 8.79 -7.91
CA LYS A 337 17.89 8.45 -9.28
C LYS A 337 17.32 7.08 -9.68
N MET A 338 16.77 7.02 -10.89
CA MET A 338 16.40 5.76 -11.55
C MET A 338 17.26 5.55 -12.79
N ASP A 339 17.46 4.29 -13.19
CA ASP A 339 18.34 3.91 -14.31
C ASP A 339 17.85 4.40 -15.69
N HIS A 340 16.68 5.04 -15.76
CA HIS A 340 16.08 5.51 -17.02
C HIS A 340 16.91 6.57 -17.78
N GLU A 341 17.88 7.21 -17.12
CA GLU A 341 18.72 8.24 -17.75
C GLU A 341 19.98 7.68 -18.43
N ARG A 342 20.31 6.38 -18.24
CA ARG A 342 21.52 5.78 -18.82
C ARG A 342 21.31 5.07 -20.16
N ASP A 343 20.07 4.63 -20.48
CA ASP A 343 19.80 3.89 -21.72
C ASP A 343 19.66 4.76 -22.98
N SER A 344 19.52 6.08 -22.84
CA SER A 344 19.34 6.99 -23.98
C SER A 344 20.64 7.60 -24.52
N THR A 345 21.78 7.41 -23.87
CA THR A 345 23.06 7.96 -24.31
C THR A 345 24.08 6.93 -24.81
N ALA A 346 23.79 5.63 -24.67
CA ALA A 346 24.72 4.55 -25.05
C ALA A 346 24.50 3.95 -26.45
N SER A 347 23.55 4.46 -27.25
CA SER A 347 23.21 3.90 -28.57
C SER A 347 23.58 4.76 -29.79
N MET A 348 24.45 5.76 -29.65
CA MET A 348 24.81 6.61 -30.78
C MET A 348 26.29 6.58 -31.21
N ASP A 349 27.11 5.68 -30.70
CA ASP A 349 28.45 5.50 -31.24
C ASP A 349 28.68 4.04 -31.63
N ASN A 350 28.32 3.70 -32.86
CA ASN A 350 28.98 2.74 -33.77
C ASN A 350 28.05 2.34 -34.93
N ILE A 351 27.94 3.23 -35.91
CA ILE A 351 27.63 2.82 -37.27
C ILE A 351 28.80 3.31 -38.12
N SER A 352 29.78 2.44 -38.32
CA SER A 352 30.76 2.56 -39.40
C SER A 352 30.04 2.16 -40.70
N VAL A 353 30.09 3.08 -41.64
CA VAL A 353 29.62 2.94 -43.01
C VAL A 353 30.51 1.95 -43.74
N ASP A 354 29.96 0.89 -44.32
CA ASP A 354 30.60 0.19 -45.43
C ASP A 354 29.65 0.17 -46.61
N GLU A 355 30.10 0.79 -47.71
CA GLU A 355 29.42 0.86 -49.01
C GLU A 355 29.71 -0.40 -49.80
N GLY A 356 28.69 -1.00 -50.42
CA GLY A 356 28.88 -2.06 -51.38
C GLY A 356 27.62 -2.65 -52.02
N SER A 357 27.09 -1.97 -52.98
CA SER A 357 26.52 -2.35 -54.29
C SER A 357 25.57 -3.55 -54.48
N VAL A 358 24.40 -3.23 -55.03
CA VAL A 358 23.68 -3.76 -56.24
C VAL A 358 22.94 -5.09 -56.13
N ALA A 359 21.66 -5.11 -56.23
CA ALA A 359 20.72 -5.51 -57.30
C ALA A 359 19.33 -5.91 -56.76
N ASP A 360 18.31 -5.28 -57.33
CA ASP A 360 16.88 -5.59 -57.37
C ASP A 360 16.61 -6.69 -58.44
N PRO A 361 15.42 -7.24 -58.67
CA PRO A 361 14.12 -7.23 -57.95
C PRO A 361 13.46 -8.67 -57.83
N ASN A 362 12.40 -8.82 -57.02
CA ASN A 362 11.12 -9.35 -57.49
C ASN A 362 9.99 -9.28 -56.45
N GLU A 363 8.81 -9.10 -57.00
CA GLU A 363 7.49 -8.88 -56.41
C GLU A 363 6.99 -10.03 -55.52
N GLY A 364 6.14 -9.70 -54.54
CA GLY A 364 5.31 -10.65 -53.84
C GLY A 364 4.41 -9.93 -52.81
N GLN A 365 3.25 -9.46 -53.30
CA GLN A 365 2.11 -9.02 -52.49
C GLN A 365 1.61 -10.15 -51.59
N GLU A 366 1.38 -9.90 -50.32
CA GLU A 366 0.26 -10.50 -49.59
C GLU A 366 -0.20 -9.62 -48.41
N GLN A 367 -1.49 -9.58 -48.32
CA GLN A 367 -2.42 -8.66 -47.67
C GLN A 367 -2.43 -8.80 -46.12
N GLU A 368 -2.60 -7.66 -45.46
CA GLU A 368 -3.11 -7.59 -44.06
C GLU A 368 -4.55 -8.09 -43.96
N PRO A 369 -4.95 -8.71 -42.85
CA PRO A 369 -6.36 -8.77 -42.48
C PRO A 369 -6.69 -7.76 -41.39
N ALA A 370 -7.68 -6.96 -41.69
CA ALA A 370 -8.34 -5.96 -40.88
C ALA A 370 -8.96 -6.54 -39.59
N LEU A 371 -8.77 -5.79 -38.50
CA LEU A 371 -9.47 -5.98 -37.21
C LEU A 371 -10.93 -5.52 -37.35
N THR A 372 -11.86 -6.45 -37.30
CA THR A 372 -13.29 -6.16 -37.13
C THR A 372 -13.68 -6.24 -35.65
N ARG A 373 -14.15 -5.10 -35.14
CA ARG A 373 -14.87 -5.00 -33.86
C ARG A 373 -16.22 -5.67 -34.01
N ASN A 374 -16.60 -6.56 -33.08
CA ASN A 374 -18.00 -6.88 -32.86
C ASN A 374 -18.32 -6.89 -31.36
N PHE A 375 -19.04 -5.87 -30.95
CA PHE A 375 -19.84 -5.85 -29.74
C PHE A 375 -21.09 -6.71 -29.97
N THR A 376 -21.38 -7.64 -29.05
CA THR A 376 -22.73 -8.19 -28.93
C THR A 376 -23.10 -8.31 -27.45
N VAL A 377 -23.98 -7.41 -27.04
CA VAL A 377 -24.80 -7.50 -25.83
C VAL A 377 -25.87 -8.57 -26.07
N ARG A 378 -26.03 -9.51 -25.12
CA ARG A 378 -27.27 -10.31 -25.01
C ARG A 378 -27.75 -10.31 -23.58
N THR A 379 -28.79 -9.55 -23.37
CA THR A 379 -29.77 -9.72 -22.30
C THR A 379 -30.71 -10.86 -22.68
N VAL A 380 -30.95 -11.80 -21.74
CA VAL A 380 -32.19 -12.59 -21.73
C VAL A 380 -32.70 -12.73 -20.32
N ALA A 381 -33.91 -12.24 -20.16
CA ALA A 381 -34.77 -12.43 -18.98
C ALA A 381 -35.57 -13.73 -19.07
N GLY A 382 -35.99 -14.24 -17.92
CA GLY A 382 -37.28 -14.92 -17.85
C GLY A 382 -37.28 -16.38 -17.40
N SER A 383 -37.71 -16.56 -16.17
CA SER A 383 -38.86 -17.34 -15.66
C SER A 383 -38.73 -18.87 -15.56
N ALA A 384 -38.86 -19.32 -14.34
CA ALA A 384 -40.00 -19.93 -13.63
C ALA A 384 -40.12 -21.47 -13.69
N HIS A 385 -40.35 -22.04 -12.48
CA HIS A 385 -41.09 -23.26 -12.09
C HIS A 385 -40.51 -24.60 -12.55
N GLU A 386 -40.49 -25.64 -11.74
CA GLU A 386 -41.45 -26.28 -10.82
C GLU A 386 -40.80 -27.50 -10.15
N LYS A 387 -41.06 -27.70 -8.85
CA LYS A 387 -41.46 -28.86 -8.08
C LYS A 387 -41.23 -30.30 -8.62
N VAL A 388 -40.79 -31.26 -7.78
CA VAL A 388 -41.63 -32.19 -7.01
C VAL A 388 -40.85 -33.44 -6.53
N LEU A 389 -40.95 -33.74 -5.22
CA LEU A 389 -41.14 -35.01 -4.50
C LEU A 389 -40.08 -36.12 -4.48
N ALA A 390 -39.57 -36.38 -3.28
CA ALA A 390 -39.95 -37.41 -2.30
C ALA A 390 -39.36 -38.79 -2.48
N GLY A 391 -38.84 -39.35 -1.39
CA GLY A 391 -38.60 -40.78 -1.21
C GLY A 391 -37.69 -41.07 -0.01
N ALA A 392 -38.32 -41.34 1.12
CA ALA A 392 -37.70 -41.84 2.35
C ALA A 392 -37.29 -43.31 2.20
N THR A 393 -36.25 -43.74 2.93
CA THR A 393 -36.34 -44.96 3.78
C THR A 393 -35.14 -45.05 4.71
N ASP A 394 -35.42 -45.43 5.93
CA ASP A 394 -34.59 -45.73 7.09
C ASP A 394 -33.55 -46.84 6.84
N ALA A 395 -32.43 -46.76 7.59
CA ALA A 395 -31.88 -47.90 8.31
C ALA A 395 -30.85 -47.48 9.35
N VAL A 396 -31.08 -47.90 10.55
CA VAL A 396 -30.31 -47.90 11.76
C VAL A 396 -29.08 -48.80 11.64
N VAL A 397 -27.92 -48.49 12.25
CA VAL A 397 -27.18 -49.28 13.26
C VAL A 397 -25.71 -48.81 13.44
N ALA A 398 -25.38 -48.53 14.68
CA ALA A 398 -24.18 -48.84 15.49
C ALA A 398 -22.76 -48.43 15.05
N GLY A 399 -22.21 -47.56 15.82
CA GLY A 399 -20.97 -47.56 16.57
C GLY A 399 -19.68 -48.08 15.94
N ALA A 400 -18.75 -47.13 15.71
CA ALA A 400 -17.33 -47.36 15.95
C ALA A 400 -16.64 -45.98 15.96
N ALA A 401 -15.80 -45.77 16.98
CA ALA A 401 -14.88 -44.62 17.04
C ALA A 401 -13.95 -44.70 15.84
N HIS A 402 -13.97 -43.65 15.02
CA HIS A 402 -12.99 -43.49 13.95
C HIS A 402 -12.51 -42.06 13.95
N ASP A 403 -11.21 -41.93 13.82
CA ASP A 403 -10.45 -40.71 13.51
C ASP A 403 -11.27 -39.78 12.63
N GLN A 404 -11.65 -38.64 13.17
CA GLN A 404 -12.28 -37.59 12.38
C GLN A 404 -11.20 -36.92 11.52
N ASN A 405 -11.06 -37.46 10.34
CA ASN A 405 -10.40 -36.84 9.22
C ASN A 405 -11.18 -35.57 8.85
N TRP A 406 -10.63 -34.41 9.15
CA TRP A 406 -11.22 -33.09 8.92
C TRP A 406 -11.18 -32.68 7.43
N SER A 407 -11.85 -33.42 6.58
CA SER A 407 -12.08 -33.06 5.18
C SER A 407 -13.29 -32.14 4.96
N GLY A 408 -13.81 -31.53 6.02
CA GLY A 408 -15.10 -30.83 6.01
C GLY A 408 -15.03 -29.31 6.20
N LEU A 409 -14.02 -28.62 5.67
CA LEU A 409 -14.00 -27.13 5.68
C LEU A 409 -14.50 -26.50 4.36
N ASP A 410 -15.41 -27.17 3.66
CA ASP A 410 -16.03 -26.65 2.43
C ASP A 410 -16.90 -25.39 2.64
N GLY A 411 -17.06 -24.91 3.86
CA GLY A 411 -17.81 -23.70 4.22
C GLY A 411 -16.98 -22.52 4.73
N VAL A 412 -15.65 -22.67 4.85
CA VAL A 412 -14.79 -21.58 5.32
C VAL A 412 -14.34 -20.71 4.14
N THR A 413 -14.89 -19.51 4.06
CA THR A 413 -14.45 -18.52 3.06
C THR A 413 -13.37 -17.65 3.67
N ARG A 414 -12.13 -17.81 3.22
CA ARG A 414 -11.02 -16.91 3.54
C ARG A 414 -10.98 -15.78 2.52
N VAL A 415 -11.10 -14.57 2.98
CA VAL A 415 -10.95 -13.38 2.15
C VAL A 415 -9.83 -12.58 2.78
N ASN A 416 -8.61 -12.73 2.25
CA ASN A 416 -7.40 -12.05 2.73
C ASN A 416 -7.21 -12.21 4.27
N SER A 417 -7.07 -11.11 4.99
CA SER A 417 -6.90 -11.10 6.46
C SER A 417 -8.15 -11.46 7.26
N LEU A 418 -9.29 -11.78 6.62
CA LEU A 418 -10.53 -12.16 7.28
C LEU A 418 -10.89 -13.63 7.07
N VAL A 419 -11.41 -14.25 8.11
CA VAL A 419 -11.97 -15.62 8.09
C VAL A 419 -13.41 -15.56 8.51
N GLN A 420 -14.32 -16.09 7.68
CA GLN A 420 -15.72 -16.31 8.05
C GLN A 420 -15.94 -17.80 8.28
N LEU A 421 -16.21 -18.18 9.52
CA LEU A 421 -16.60 -19.54 9.86
C LEU A 421 -18.08 -19.78 9.50
N PRO A 422 -18.47 -21.00 9.09
CA PRO A 422 -19.86 -21.32 8.85
C PRO A 422 -20.64 -21.16 10.16
N ARG A 423 -21.79 -20.49 10.09
CA ARG A 423 -22.71 -20.41 11.22
C ARG A 423 -23.34 -21.77 11.41
N PHE A 424 -23.10 -22.42 12.55
CA PHE A 424 -23.91 -23.53 12.96
C PHE A 424 -25.32 -22.98 13.26
N SER A 425 -26.31 -23.35 12.43
CA SER A 425 -27.70 -23.13 12.78
C SER A 425 -28.01 -24.00 14.00
N GLU A 426 -28.17 -23.38 15.19
CA GLU A 426 -28.85 -24.06 16.28
C GLU A 426 -30.28 -24.36 15.82
N GLU A 427 -30.49 -25.56 15.39
CA GLU A 427 -31.86 -26.10 15.37
C GLU A 427 -32.37 -26.09 16.81
N LYS A 428 -33.27 -25.16 17.11
CA LYS A 428 -34.05 -25.17 18.31
C LYS A 428 -34.83 -26.50 18.30
N ALA A 429 -34.37 -27.43 19.10
CA ALA A 429 -35.20 -28.56 19.53
C ALA A 429 -36.35 -27.97 20.37
N ILE A 430 -37.52 -27.85 19.74
CA ILE A 430 -38.80 -27.68 20.42
C ILE A 430 -39.25 -29.10 20.77
N GLY A 431 -39.09 -29.42 22.03
CA GLY A 431 -39.70 -30.56 22.68
C GLY A 431 -40.56 -30.05 23.81
#